data_435d7a1d712109651d53530fb1d3a018
#
_entry.id   435d7a1d712109651d53530fb1d3a018
#
_cell.length_a   1.000
_cell.length_b   1.000
_cell.length_c   1.000
_cell.angle_alpha   90.00
_cell.angle_beta   90.00
_cell.angle_gamma   90.00
#
_symmetry.space_group_name_H-M   'P 1'
#
loop_
_entity.id
_entity.type
_entity.pdbx_description
1 polymer ?
#
loop_
_entity_poly.entity_id
_entity_poly.type
_entity_poly.pdbx_seq_one_letter_code
_entity_poly.pdbx_strand_id
1 'polypeptide(L)'
;DYLTARGEAYRTHTTPARWLSMSDSLDRHQVTPEAIATPVTLVGFTSDRLVPIDDVRELAARLPALWRFVEAPSLYGHDAFLKEDALVGDILRTALKDIAA
;
A
#
# COMPACT_ATOMS: atom_id res chain seq x y z
N ASP A 1 -10.48 -9.24 -28.65
CA ASP A 1 -9.70 -9.76 -27.54
C ASP A 1 -9.82 -8.81 -26.35
N TYR A 2 -9.92 -9.38 -25.13
CA TYR A 2 -10.13 -8.61 -23.89
C TYR A 2 -9.03 -7.55 -23.68
N LEU A 3 -7.77 -7.92 -23.86
CA LEU A 3 -6.65 -6.99 -23.67
C LEU A 3 -6.67 -5.83 -24.66
N THR A 4 -7.02 -6.08 -25.91
CA THR A 4 -7.18 -5.04 -26.92
C THR A 4 -8.29 -4.07 -26.55
N ALA A 5 -9.44 -4.59 -26.14
CA ALA A 5 -10.57 -3.76 -25.72
C ALA A 5 -10.24 -2.90 -24.48
N ARG A 6 -9.50 -3.44 -23.50
CA ARG A 6 -9.05 -2.69 -22.33
C ARG A 6 -8.03 -1.61 -22.70
N GLY A 7 -7.10 -1.93 -23.62
CA GLY A 7 -6.12 -0.96 -24.13
C GLY A 7 -6.77 0.21 -24.86
N GLU A 8 -7.76 -0.06 -25.72
CA GLU A 8 -8.51 0.99 -26.37
C GLU A 8 -9.31 1.86 -25.38
N ALA A 9 -9.98 1.26 -24.41
CA ALA A 9 -10.67 1.98 -23.35
C ALA A 9 -9.70 2.87 -22.54
N TYR A 10 -8.50 2.38 -22.23
CA TYR A 10 -7.49 3.17 -21.53
C TYR A 10 -7.05 4.41 -22.33
N ARG A 11 -6.85 4.27 -23.65
CA ARG A 11 -6.47 5.37 -24.53
C ARG A 11 -7.48 6.51 -24.57
N THR A 12 -8.76 6.22 -24.36
CA THR A 12 -9.80 7.27 -24.34
C THR A 12 -9.74 8.14 -23.10
N HIS A 13 -9.16 7.67 -22.02
CA HIS A 13 -9.11 8.35 -20.73
C HIS A 13 -7.71 8.84 -20.33
N THR A 14 -6.67 8.30 -20.97
CA THR A 14 -5.28 8.61 -20.60
C THR A 14 -4.47 9.00 -21.82
N THR A 15 -4.06 10.26 -21.88
CA THR A 15 -3.13 10.74 -22.93
C THR A 15 -1.69 10.31 -22.59
N PRO A 16 -0.79 10.19 -23.59
CA PRO A 16 0.62 9.92 -23.35
C PRO A 16 1.27 10.95 -22.40
N ALA A 17 0.95 12.22 -22.55
CA ALA A 17 1.45 13.29 -21.67
C ALA A 17 1.01 13.10 -20.22
N ARG A 18 -0.25 12.71 -20.00
CA ARG A 18 -0.78 12.42 -18.65
C ARG A 18 -0.07 11.20 -18.04
N TRP A 19 0.12 10.15 -18.82
CA TRP A 19 0.82 8.94 -18.38
C TRP A 19 2.26 9.25 -17.96
N LEU A 20 3.01 9.99 -18.80
CA LEU A 20 4.38 10.42 -18.49
C LEU A 20 4.45 11.30 -17.25
N SER A 21 3.53 12.26 -17.09
CA SER A 21 3.48 13.13 -15.91
C SER A 21 3.21 12.33 -14.61
N MET A 22 2.33 11.34 -14.67
CA MET A 22 2.05 10.48 -13.51
C MET A 22 3.25 9.59 -13.16
N SER A 23 3.90 9.00 -14.16
CA SER A 23 5.12 8.20 -13.97
C SER A 23 6.24 9.03 -13.35
N ASP A 24 6.50 10.21 -13.89
CA ASP A 24 7.52 11.13 -13.36
C ASP A 24 7.20 11.57 -11.91
N SER A 25 5.93 11.77 -11.59
CA SER A 25 5.50 12.07 -10.22
C SER A 25 5.77 10.91 -9.24
N LEU A 26 5.52 9.67 -9.67
CA LEU A 26 5.83 8.48 -8.87
C LEU A 26 7.35 8.30 -8.70
N ASP A 27 8.12 8.49 -9.75
CA ASP A 27 9.59 8.35 -9.72
C ASP A 27 10.26 9.39 -8.81
N ARG A 28 9.65 10.55 -8.65
CA ARG A 28 10.12 11.61 -7.74
C ARG A 28 9.55 11.50 -6.33
N HIS A 29 8.63 10.57 -6.09
CA HIS A 29 8.03 10.43 -4.79
C HIS A 29 9.08 10.05 -3.74
N GLN A 30 9.25 10.90 -2.75
CA GLN A 30 10.18 10.68 -1.64
C GLN A 30 9.54 11.14 -0.35
N VAL A 31 9.59 10.28 0.65
CA VAL A 31 9.09 10.56 2.00
C VAL A 31 10.21 10.34 3.00
N THR A 32 10.27 11.18 4.02
CA THR A 32 11.12 10.98 5.19
C THR A 32 10.27 10.38 6.32
N PRO A 33 10.33 9.06 6.55
CA PRO A 33 9.48 8.39 7.55
C PRO A 33 9.63 8.97 8.94
N GLU A 34 10.82 9.44 9.29
CA GLU A 34 11.15 10.03 10.59
C GLU A 34 10.41 11.35 10.87
N ALA A 35 9.88 11.99 9.83
CA ALA A 35 9.07 13.21 9.95
C ALA A 35 7.57 12.95 10.13
N ILE A 36 7.12 11.69 10.06
CA ILE A 36 5.71 11.33 10.20
C ILE A 36 5.34 11.27 11.69
N ALA A 37 4.65 12.31 12.17
CA ALA A 37 4.22 12.41 13.56
C ALA A 37 2.84 11.77 13.83
N THR A 38 2.07 11.50 12.79
CA THR A 38 0.75 10.84 12.90
C THR A 38 0.93 9.38 13.31
N PRO A 39 0.14 8.85 14.25
CA PRO A 39 0.14 7.42 14.58
C PRO A 39 -0.14 6.56 13.35
N VAL A 40 0.70 5.57 13.11
CA VAL A 40 0.64 4.70 11.94
C VAL A 40 0.46 3.24 12.34
N THR A 41 -0.52 2.57 11.76
CA THR A 41 -0.59 1.11 11.73
C THR A 41 -0.10 0.61 10.39
N LEU A 42 0.93 -0.23 10.38
CA LEU A 42 1.45 -0.87 9.18
C LEU A 42 0.98 -2.31 9.08
N VAL A 43 0.69 -2.75 7.87
CA VAL A 43 0.40 -4.16 7.55
C VAL A 43 1.31 -4.57 6.41
N GLY A 44 2.02 -5.67 6.57
CA GLY A 44 2.83 -6.27 5.52
C GLY A 44 2.50 -7.74 5.35
N PHE A 45 2.54 -8.23 4.12
CA PHE A 45 2.32 -9.63 3.79
C PHE A 45 3.61 -10.30 3.37
N THR A 46 3.94 -11.43 4.00
CA THR A 46 5.22 -12.13 3.78
C THR A 46 5.40 -12.68 2.36
N SER A 47 4.30 -12.86 1.63
CA SER A 47 4.28 -13.33 0.23
C SER A 47 4.25 -12.20 -0.80
N ASP A 48 4.19 -10.92 -0.36
CA ASP A 48 4.19 -9.78 -1.26
C ASP A 48 5.57 -9.62 -1.92
N ARG A 49 5.56 -9.64 -3.26
CA ARG A 49 6.77 -9.50 -4.09
C ARG A 49 6.92 -8.12 -4.71
N LEU A 50 5.88 -7.29 -4.67
CA LEU A 50 5.92 -5.91 -5.15
C LEU A 50 6.35 -4.95 -4.04
N VAL A 51 5.87 -5.21 -2.81
CA VAL A 51 6.32 -4.52 -1.61
C VAL A 51 6.86 -5.56 -0.63
N PRO A 52 8.14 -5.91 -0.73
CA PRO A 52 8.76 -6.95 0.10
C PRO A 52 8.61 -6.65 1.59
N ILE A 53 8.40 -7.68 2.38
CA ILE A 53 8.18 -7.53 3.83
C ILE A 53 9.37 -6.85 4.53
N ASP A 54 10.57 -7.01 4.01
CA ASP A 54 11.76 -6.37 4.57
C ASP A 54 11.73 -4.85 4.42
N ASP A 55 11.17 -4.34 3.31
CA ASP A 55 10.98 -2.90 3.10
C ASP A 55 9.94 -2.34 4.09
N VAL A 56 8.88 -3.11 4.38
CA VAL A 56 7.87 -2.72 5.37
C VAL A 56 8.45 -2.75 6.79
N ARG A 57 9.31 -3.71 7.11
CA ARG A 57 10.04 -3.77 8.38
C ARG A 57 10.98 -2.58 8.56
N GLU A 58 11.71 -2.21 7.49
CA GLU A 58 12.56 -1.03 7.50
C GLU A 58 11.75 0.24 7.73
N LEU A 59 10.62 0.40 7.02
CA LEU A 59 9.71 1.52 7.23
C LEU A 59 9.20 1.55 8.68
N ALA A 60 8.78 0.41 9.22
CA ALA A 60 8.33 0.29 10.60
C ALA A 60 9.39 0.76 11.61
N ALA A 61 10.64 0.39 11.39
CA ALA A 61 11.75 0.78 12.25
C ALA A 61 12.06 2.30 12.20
N ARG A 62 11.67 2.98 11.14
CA ARG A 62 11.94 4.42 10.92
C ARG A 62 10.78 5.33 11.35
N LEU A 63 9.61 4.78 11.61
CA LEU A 63 8.43 5.57 12.01
C LEU A 63 8.47 5.89 13.51
N PRO A 64 8.58 7.17 13.92
CA PRO A 64 8.61 7.55 15.33
C PRO A 64 7.27 7.33 16.04
N ALA A 65 6.17 7.39 15.29
CA ALA A 65 4.81 7.21 15.80
C ALA A 65 4.18 5.90 15.31
N LEU A 66 5.00 4.84 15.18
CA LEU A 66 4.48 3.52 14.86
C LEU A 66 3.59 3.04 16.01
N TRP A 67 2.29 2.90 15.74
CA TRP A 67 1.33 2.36 16.70
C TRP A 67 1.33 0.85 16.72
N ARG A 68 1.26 0.26 15.53
CA ARG A 68 1.19 -1.19 15.36
C ARG A 68 1.82 -1.61 14.05
N PHE A 69 2.56 -2.72 14.09
CA PHE A 69 3.00 -3.42 12.90
C PHE A 69 2.41 -4.84 12.87
N VAL A 70 1.73 -5.17 11.80
CA VAL A 70 1.14 -6.49 11.57
C VAL A 70 1.81 -7.12 10.38
N GLU A 71 2.46 -8.25 10.61
CA GLU A 71 3.04 -9.09 9.58
C GLU A 71 2.20 -10.36 9.46
N ALA A 72 1.72 -10.67 8.27
CA ALA A 72 0.81 -11.79 8.05
C ALA A 72 1.19 -12.60 6.81
N PRO A 73 1.03 -13.93 6.85
CA PRO A 73 1.11 -14.75 5.65
C PRO A 73 -0.16 -14.59 4.82
N SER A 74 -0.03 -14.71 3.49
CA SER A 74 -1.15 -14.82 2.56
C SER A 74 -0.73 -15.56 1.31
N LEU A 75 -1.67 -16.20 0.64
CA LEU A 75 -1.44 -16.83 -0.67
C LEU A 75 -1.57 -15.82 -1.82
N TYR A 76 -2.09 -14.63 -1.55
CA TYR A 76 -2.47 -13.65 -2.58
C TYR A 76 -1.36 -12.63 -2.88
N GLY A 77 -0.22 -12.69 -2.19
CA GLY A 77 0.86 -11.73 -2.42
C GLY A 77 0.42 -10.29 -2.26
N HIS A 78 0.67 -9.45 -3.25
CA HIS A 78 0.30 -8.04 -3.20
C HIS A 78 -1.22 -7.79 -3.11
N ASP A 79 -2.04 -8.70 -3.65
CA ASP A 79 -3.50 -8.58 -3.58
C ASP A 79 -4.08 -8.98 -2.20
N ALA A 80 -3.26 -9.38 -1.25
CA ALA A 80 -3.71 -9.83 0.05
C ALA A 80 -4.57 -8.80 0.79
N PHE A 81 -4.28 -7.51 0.67
CA PHE A 81 -5.08 -6.45 1.30
C PHE A 81 -6.51 -6.35 0.75
N LEU A 82 -6.77 -6.91 -0.45
CA LEU A 82 -8.10 -7.00 -1.07
C LEU A 82 -8.77 -8.36 -0.86
N LYS A 83 -8.04 -9.38 -0.44
CA LYS A 83 -8.52 -10.76 -0.38
C LYS A 83 -8.64 -11.31 1.04
N GLU A 84 -7.84 -10.79 1.96
CA GLU A 84 -7.86 -11.19 3.37
C GLU A 84 -8.85 -10.32 4.17
N ASP A 85 -10.12 -10.32 3.77
CA ASP A 85 -11.17 -9.42 4.27
C ASP A 85 -11.32 -9.48 5.81
N ALA A 86 -11.26 -10.68 6.39
CA ALA A 86 -11.40 -10.86 7.83
C ALA A 86 -10.23 -10.21 8.59
N LEU A 87 -8.99 -10.49 8.16
CA LEU A 87 -7.78 -9.95 8.77
C LEU A 87 -7.70 -8.43 8.63
N VAL A 88 -7.85 -7.93 7.42
CA VAL A 88 -7.79 -6.49 7.13
C VAL A 88 -8.92 -5.75 7.85
N GLY A 89 -10.12 -6.32 7.86
CA GLY A 89 -11.26 -5.77 8.56
C GLY A 89 -11.05 -5.69 10.09
N ASP A 90 -10.42 -6.69 10.70
CA ASP A 90 -10.08 -6.68 12.13
C ASP A 90 -9.03 -5.62 12.46
N ILE A 91 -8.02 -5.49 11.62
CA ILE A 91 -6.97 -4.48 11.79
C ILE A 91 -7.58 -3.06 11.71
N LEU A 92 -8.42 -2.81 10.71
CA LEU A 92 -9.10 -1.53 10.55
C LEU A 92 -10.01 -1.20 11.72
N ARG A 93 -10.83 -2.17 12.18
CA ARG A 93 -11.70 -1.98 13.34
C ARG A 93 -10.92 -1.64 14.60
N THR A 94 -9.78 -2.29 14.80
CA THR A 94 -8.90 -2.02 15.95
C THR A 94 -8.32 -0.61 15.85
N ALA A 95 -7.72 -0.26 14.72
CA ALA A 95 -7.13 1.06 14.51
C ALA A 95 -8.14 2.20 14.70
N LEU A 96 -9.38 2.03 14.21
CA LEU A 96 -10.44 3.03 14.36
C LEU A 96 -10.95 3.17 15.80
N LYS A 97 -11.00 2.08 16.58
CA LYS A 97 -11.35 2.14 18.01
C LYS A 97 -10.30 2.88 18.81
N ASP A 98 -9.04 2.65 18.52
CA ASP A 98 -7.93 3.27 19.22
C ASP A 98 -7.85 4.79 18.98
N ILE A 99 -8.28 5.26 17.80
CA ILE A 99 -8.39 6.70 17.47
C ILE A 99 -9.57 7.36 18.22
N ALA A 100 -10.64 6.59 18.48
CA ALA A 100 -11.84 7.11 19.13
C ALA A 100 -11.77 7.10 20.67
N ALA A 101 -10.74 6.48 21.21
CA ALA A 101 -10.50 6.40 22.66
C ALA A 101 -9.62 7.55 23.15
#